data_a3d2c488e8816f5b4c9909c0d12e6f66
#
_entry.id   a3d2c488e8816f5b4c9909c0d12e6f66
#
_cell.length_a   1.000
_cell.length_b   1.000
_cell.length_c   1.000
_cell.angle_alpha   90.00
_cell.angle_beta   90.00
_cell.angle_gamma   90.00
#
_symmetry.space_group_name_H-M   'P 1'
#
loop_
_entity.id
_entity.type
_entity.pdbx_description
1 polymer ?
#
loop_
_entity_poly.entity_id
_entity_poly.type
_entity_poly.pdbx_seq_one_letter_code
_entity_poly.pdbx_strand_id
1 'polypeptide(L)'
;MACQICDDTGWKAVETNGVRRVVRCDCKREEHARRLFEDARIPPRYRNCNFDNFQVYPNEKLTNAAAKVRKFAERFPDVQRGFCLIGPHGVGKTHLAVATLRAALARGNQGLFYEVSDLLRVIRNTYNPVTKTAEMDVLQPLLTAQLLVLDDVGKEKTSEWVEETMTFIVNSRYNQRLVTIFTSNYEDTPDIDVLDSLRVRVGSRMYSRMHEMCDFIEYGGADYRLLPPNGGVDDLMALWKVAGEQKSKLPTRAKNQLRAQMKPAKELGWSGGKHGT
;
A
#
# COMPACT_ATOMS: atom_id res chain seq x y z
N MET A 1 -29.55 -19.88 5.97
CA MET A 1 -29.73 -21.31 6.32
C MET A 1 -29.12 -21.52 7.67
N ALA A 2 -29.79 -22.26 8.57
CA ALA A 2 -29.25 -22.59 9.90
C ALA A 2 -28.01 -23.47 9.79
N CYS A 3 -27.05 -23.27 10.68
CA CYS A 3 -25.80 -24.06 10.67
C CYS A 3 -26.09 -25.47 11.21
N GLN A 4 -25.91 -26.50 10.39
CA GLN A 4 -26.17 -27.89 10.75
C GLN A 4 -25.27 -28.46 11.88
N ILE A 5 -24.18 -27.75 12.23
CA ILE A 5 -23.22 -28.19 13.25
C ILE A 5 -23.57 -27.63 14.64
N CYS A 6 -24.12 -26.43 14.70
CA CYS A 6 -24.34 -25.73 15.97
C CYS A 6 -25.76 -25.17 16.13
N ASP A 7 -26.68 -25.45 15.21
CA ASP A 7 -28.07 -24.93 15.20
C ASP A 7 -28.13 -23.42 15.51
N ASP A 8 -27.24 -22.67 14.86
CA ASP A 8 -27.06 -21.21 15.01
C ASP A 8 -26.64 -20.71 16.40
N THR A 9 -26.36 -21.61 17.35
CA THR A 9 -25.84 -21.22 18.67
C THR A 9 -24.46 -20.63 18.62
N GLY A 10 -23.69 -20.92 17.55
CA GLY A 10 -22.32 -20.48 17.38
C GLY A 10 -21.29 -21.28 18.16
N TRP A 11 -21.69 -22.36 18.83
CA TRP A 11 -20.81 -23.21 19.64
C TRP A 11 -20.93 -24.67 19.21
N LYS A 12 -19.81 -25.38 19.15
CA LYS A 12 -19.78 -26.82 18.87
C LYS A 12 -19.01 -27.56 19.96
N ALA A 13 -19.47 -28.75 20.34
CA ALA A 13 -18.75 -29.62 21.23
C ALA A 13 -17.65 -30.35 20.46
N VAL A 14 -16.44 -30.37 21.00
CA VAL A 14 -15.30 -31.11 20.46
C VAL A 14 -14.74 -31.98 21.57
N GLU A 15 -14.47 -33.25 21.28
CA GLU A 15 -13.82 -34.17 22.20
C GLU A 15 -12.34 -34.29 21.83
N THR A 16 -11.47 -33.96 22.78
CA THR A 16 -10.02 -34.07 22.61
C THR A 16 -9.46 -34.80 23.81
N ASN A 17 -8.80 -35.93 23.61
CA ASN A 17 -8.21 -36.76 24.66
C ASN A 17 -9.22 -37.16 25.78
N GLY A 18 -10.48 -37.51 25.36
CA GLY A 18 -11.53 -37.91 26.31
C GLY A 18 -12.18 -36.74 27.10
N VAL A 19 -11.78 -35.49 26.83
CA VAL A 19 -12.36 -34.30 27.47
C VAL A 19 -13.25 -33.58 26.48
N ARG A 20 -14.52 -33.44 26.80
CA ARG A 20 -15.47 -32.62 26.05
C ARG A 20 -15.22 -31.15 26.31
N ARG A 21 -14.94 -30.40 25.25
CA ARG A 21 -14.78 -28.93 25.26
C ARG A 21 -15.79 -28.28 24.32
N VAL A 22 -16.28 -27.10 24.69
CA VAL A 22 -17.11 -26.28 23.83
C VAL A 22 -16.19 -25.26 23.16
N VAL A 23 -16.19 -25.24 21.83
CA VAL A 23 -15.41 -24.28 21.02
C VAL A 23 -16.33 -23.49 20.10
N ARG A 24 -15.91 -22.34 19.66
CA ARG A 24 -16.67 -21.57 18.66
C ARG A 24 -16.85 -22.37 17.36
N CYS A 25 -18.06 -22.38 16.84
CA CYS A 25 -18.36 -23.03 15.58
C CYS A 25 -17.70 -22.26 14.42
N ASP A 26 -17.27 -22.98 13.40
CA ASP A 26 -16.63 -22.40 12.22
C ASP A 26 -17.56 -21.42 11.47
N CYS A 27 -18.90 -21.67 11.50
CA CYS A 27 -19.88 -20.76 10.91
C CYS A 27 -19.79 -19.33 11.48
N LYS A 28 -19.55 -19.16 12.78
CA LYS A 28 -19.39 -17.84 13.40
C LYS A 28 -18.05 -17.20 13.06
N ARG A 29 -17.02 -18.01 12.86
CA ARG A 29 -15.73 -17.52 12.39
C ARG A 29 -15.82 -17.04 10.94
N GLU A 30 -16.48 -17.81 10.09
CA GLU A 30 -16.71 -17.46 8.69
C GLU A 30 -17.60 -16.23 8.54
N GLU A 31 -18.69 -16.15 9.33
CA GLU A 31 -19.55 -14.96 9.35
C GLU A 31 -18.78 -13.72 9.79
N HIS A 32 -17.96 -13.84 10.83
CA HIS A 32 -17.11 -12.73 11.29
C HIS A 32 -16.12 -12.31 10.21
N ALA A 33 -15.38 -13.25 9.60
CA ALA A 33 -14.45 -12.98 8.52
C ALA A 33 -15.14 -12.32 7.31
N ARG A 34 -16.37 -12.75 6.97
CA ARG A 34 -17.16 -12.13 5.89
C ARG A 34 -17.50 -10.68 6.21
N ARG A 35 -17.95 -10.38 7.44
CA ARG A 35 -18.24 -9.00 7.87
C ARG A 35 -17.00 -8.13 7.80
N LEU A 36 -15.86 -8.62 8.33
CA LEU A 36 -14.58 -7.91 8.23
C LEU A 36 -14.19 -7.63 6.76
N PHE A 37 -14.47 -8.58 5.86
CA PHE A 37 -14.19 -8.38 4.44
C PHE A 37 -15.13 -7.34 3.79
N GLU A 38 -16.39 -7.31 4.16
CA GLU A 38 -17.36 -6.30 3.68
C GLU A 38 -16.96 -4.89 4.17
N ASP A 39 -16.51 -4.78 5.42
CA ASP A 39 -16.09 -3.52 6.04
C ASP A 39 -14.71 -3.03 5.60
N ALA A 40 -13.88 -3.90 5.03
CA ALA A 40 -12.48 -3.61 4.68
C ALA A 40 -12.28 -2.58 3.56
N ARG A 41 -13.35 -2.12 2.92
CA ARG A 41 -13.35 -1.14 1.81
C ARG A 41 -12.54 -1.55 0.58
N ILE A 42 -12.38 -2.86 0.35
CA ILE A 42 -11.68 -3.37 -0.83
C ILE A 42 -12.53 -3.06 -2.08
N PRO A 43 -11.99 -2.34 -3.08
CA PRO A 43 -12.72 -2.04 -4.31
C PRO A 43 -13.17 -3.32 -5.03
N PRO A 44 -14.35 -3.33 -5.70
CA PRO A 44 -14.88 -4.53 -6.37
C PRO A 44 -13.89 -5.21 -7.30
N ARG A 45 -13.07 -4.43 -8.03
CA ARG A 45 -12.03 -4.92 -8.92
C ARG A 45 -11.01 -5.84 -8.24
N TYR A 46 -10.69 -5.59 -6.96
CA TYR A 46 -9.67 -6.31 -6.20
C TYR A 46 -10.23 -7.36 -5.25
N ARG A 47 -11.55 -7.51 -5.15
CA ARG A 47 -12.18 -8.47 -4.21
C ARG A 47 -11.72 -9.91 -4.39
N ASN A 48 -11.32 -10.29 -5.59
CA ASN A 48 -10.87 -11.64 -5.89
C ASN A 48 -9.35 -11.82 -5.83
N CYS A 49 -8.57 -10.74 -5.56
CA CYS A 49 -7.11 -10.84 -5.45
C CYS A 49 -6.72 -11.72 -4.27
N ASN A 50 -5.95 -12.77 -4.54
CA ASN A 50 -5.37 -13.67 -3.55
C ASN A 50 -3.99 -14.14 -4.02
N PHE A 51 -3.26 -14.87 -3.16
CA PHE A 51 -1.93 -15.37 -3.51
C PHE A 51 -1.94 -16.48 -4.58
N ASP A 52 -3.05 -17.21 -4.74
CA ASP A 52 -3.13 -18.35 -5.64
C ASP A 52 -3.41 -17.92 -7.08
N ASN A 53 -4.07 -16.76 -7.27
CA ASN A 53 -4.29 -16.17 -8.59
C ASN A 53 -3.29 -15.08 -8.96
N PHE A 54 -2.24 -14.89 -8.15
CA PHE A 54 -1.12 -14.05 -8.51
C PHE A 54 -0.16 -14.81 -9.41
N GLN A 55 -0.10 -14.45 -10.70
CA GLN A 55 0.76 -15.12 -11.66
C GLN A 55 2.22 -14.70 -11.49
N VAL A 56 3.07 -15.67 -11.21
CA VAL A 56 4.52 -15.49 -11.14
C VAL A 56 5.15 -16.10 -12.39
N TYR A 57 6.06 -15.41 -13.02
CA TYR A 57 6.87 -15.85 -14.14
C TYR A 57 8.36 -15.75 -13.78
N PRO A 58 9.30 -16.31 -14.57
CA PRO A 58 10.74 -16.32 -14.26
C PRO A 58 11.35 -14.90 -14.19
N ASN A 59 11.04 -14.20 -13.15
CA ASN A 59 11.58 -12.91 -12.74
C ASN A 59 11.92 -13.01 -11.25
N GLU A 60 13.20 -13.09 -10.94
CA GLU A 60 13.68 -13.31 -9.59
C GLU A 60 13.18 -12.26 -8.59
N LYS A 61 13.18 -10.97 -8.98
CA LYS A 61 12.69 -9.89 -8.12
C LYS A 61 11.20 -10.04 -7.80
N LEU A 62 10.38 -10.40 -8.80
CA LEU A 62 8.95 -10.63 -8.63
C LEU A 62 8.68 -11.86 -7.73
N THR A 63 9.40 -12.96 -8.00
CA THR A 63 9.26 -14.20 -7.21
C THR A 63 9.64 -13.97 -5.75
N ASN A 64 10.76 -13.30 -5.51
CA ASN A 64 11.22 -12.96 -4.16
C ASN A 64 10.26 -12.01 -3.44
N ALA A 65 9.70 -11.01 -4.14
CA ALA A 65 8.70 -10.11 -3.59
C ALA A 65 7.43 -10.88 -3.17
N ALA A 66 6.88 -11.71 -4.07
CA ALA A 66 5.70 -12.51 -3.78
C ALA A 66 5.91 -13.47 -2.59
N ALA A 67 7.09 -14.12 -2.51
CA ALA A 67 7.44 -15.00 -1.41
C ALA A 67 7.55 -14.26 -0.06
N LYS A 68 8.20 -13.07 -0.05
CA LYS A 68 8.30 -12.23 1.16
C LYS A 68 6.92 -11.79 1.65
N VAL A 69 6.06 -11.33 0.75
CA VAL A 69 4.70 -10.88 1.08
C VAL A 69 3.83 -12.05 1.57
N ARG A 70 3.93 -13.23 0.95
CA ARG A 70 3.22 -14.43 1.42
C ARG A 70 3.67 -14.82 2.83
N LYS A 71 4.98 -14.86 3.10
CA LYS A 71 5.54 -15.15 4.42
C LYS A 71 5.09 -14.13 5.47
N PHE A 72 5.03 -12.85 5.11
CA PHE A 72 4.47 -11.82 5.98
C PHE A 72 3.01 -12.12 6.31
N ALA A 73 2.19 -12.39 5.28
CA ALA A 73 0.78 -12.69 5.44
C ALA A 73 0.54 -13.92 6.34
N GLU A 74 1.38 -14.94 6.27
CA GLU A 74 1.32 -16.14 7.13
C GLU A 74 1.62 -15.84 8.60
N ARG A 75 2.51 -14.88 8.86
CA ARG A 75 2.94 -14.52 10.21
C ARG A 75 2.06 -13.46 10.87
N PHE A 76 1.31 -12.69 10.10
CA PHE A 76 0.43 -11.67 10.67
C PHE A 76 -0.63 -12.31 11.60
N PRO A 77 -0.93 -11.77 12.83
CA PRO A 77 -0.53 -10.46 13.34
C PRO A 77 0.84 -10.42 14.05
N ASP A 78 1.57 -11.52 14.19
CA ASP A 78 2.84 -11.61 14.93
C ASP A 78 4.01 -10.99 14.13
N VAL A 79 3.81 -9.77 13.64
CA VAL A 79 4.80 -8.98 12.89
C VAL A 79 4.89 -7.58 13.49
N GLN A 80 6.10 -7.03 13.50
CA GLN A 80 6.33 -5.67 14.04
C GLN A 80 6.37 -4.60 12.96
N ARG A 81 6.72 -4.97 11.73
CA ARG A 81 6.87 -4.06 10.61
C ARG A 81 5.92 -4.45 9.50
N GLY A 82 5.38 -3.45 8.80
CA GLY A 82 4.68 -3.65 7.54
C GLY A 82 5.64 -3.78 6.35
N PHE A 83 5.14 -3.51 5.16
CA PHE A 83 5.98 -3.43 3.97
C PHE A 83 5.51 -2.32 3.02
N CYS A 84 6.45 -1.85 2.18
CA CYS A 84 6.17 -0.93 1.09
C CYS A 84 6.52 -1.59 -0.23
N LEU A 85 5.53 -1.82 -1.10
CA LEU A 85 5.72 -2.39 -2.44
C LEU A 85 6.00 -1.27 -3.43
N ILE A 86 7.17 -1.30 -4.05
CA ILE A 86 7.61 -0.32 -5.02
C ILE A 86 7.85 -0.96 -6.38
N GLY A 87 7.45 -0.25 -7.44
CA GLY A 87 7.68 -0.71 -8.81
C GLY A 87 6.77 -0.04 -9.83
N PRO A 88 6.95 -0.32 -11.12
CA PRO A 88 6.18 0.29 -12.19
C PRO A 88 4.68 -0.07 -12.13
N HIS A 89 3.89 0.60 -12.95
CA HIS A 89 2.47 0.32 -13.06
C HIS A 89 2.21 -1.11 -13.54
N GLY A 90 1.09 -1.69 -13.09
CA GLY A 90 0.59 -2.97 -13.60
C GLY A 90 1.34 -4.23 -13.14
N VAL A 91 2.39 -4.13 -12.34
CA VAL A 91 3.17 -5.30 -11.87
C VAL A 91 2.53 -6.08 -10.71
N GLY A 92 1.35 -5.68 -10.27
CA GLY A 92 0.58 -6.42 -9.25
C GLY A 92 0.78 -5.98 -7.80
N LYS A 93 1.32 -4.78 -7.51
CA LYS A 93 1.51 -4.26 -6.14
C LYS A 93 0.21 -4.27 -5.32
N THR A 94 -0.83 -3.63 -5.85
CA THR A 94 -2.17 -3.60 -5.21
C THR A 94 -2.73 -5.01 -5.03
N HIS A 95 -2.51 -5.92 -5.99
CA HIS A 95 -2.93 -7.31 -5.88
C HIS A 95 -2.31 -7.99 -4.65
N LEU A 96 -0.99 -7.92 -4.49
CA LEU A 96 -0.28 -8.51 -3.35
C LEU A 96 -0.68 -7.86 -2.02
N ALA A 97 -0.86 -6.55 -1.98
CA ALA A 97 -1.33 -5.83 -0.80
C ALA A 97 -2.72 -6.29 -0.37
N VAL A 98 -3.66 -6.40 -1.33
CA VAL A 98 -5.02 -6.89 -1.06
C VAL A 98 -5.02 -8.38 -0.71
N ALA A 99 -4.22 -9.21 -1.36
CA ALA A 99 -4.09 -10.63 -1.01
C ALA A 99 -3.64 -10.80 0.45
N THR A 100 -2.71 -9.96 0.91
CA THR A 100 -2.27 -9.94 2.31
C THR A 100 -3.40 -9.52 3.25
N LEU A 101 -4.11 -8.44 2.93
CA LEU A 101 -5.25 -7.97 3.71
C LEU A 101 -6.32 -9.06 3.83
N ARG A 102 -6.70 -9.69 2.72
CA ARG A 102 -7.67 -10.79 2.71
C ARG A 102 -7.24 -11.97 3.59
N ALA A 103 -5.97 -12.34 3.54
CA ALA A 103 -5.43 -13.40 4.40
C ALA A 103 -5.53 -13.04 5.89
N ALA A 104 -5.35 -11.77 6.25
CA ALA A 104 -5.53 -11.28 7.61
C ALA A 104 -7.01 -11.31 8.04
N LEU A 105 -7.92 -10.80 7.19
CA LEU A 105 -9.37 -10.79 7.45
C LEU A 105 -9.94 -12.20 7.60
N ALA A 106 -9.49 -13.17 6.78
CA ALA A 106 -9.92 -14.56 6.87
C ALA A 106 -9.55 -15.22 8.21
N ARG A 107 -8.52 -14.70 8.90
CA ARG A 107 -8.13 -15.14 10.25
C ARG A 107 -8.80 -14.34 11.37
N GLY A 108 -9.71 -13.41 11.03
CA GLY A 108 -10.45 -12.61 11.99
C GLY A 108 -9.74 -11.35 12.46
N ASN A 109 -8.64 -10.94 11.80
CA ASN A 109 -7.97 -9.68 12.11
C ASN A 109 -8.64 -8.51 11.39
N GLN A 110 -8.74 -7.37 12.05
CA GLN A 110 -9.32 -6.16 11.46
C GLN A 110 -8.32 -5.49 10.51
N GLY A 111 -8.81 -5.10 9.33
CA GLY A 111 -7.98 -4.39 8.37
C GLY A 111 -8.79 -3.58 7.38
N LEU A 112 -8.18 -2.53 6.86
CA LEU A 112 -8.79 -1.58 5.93
C LEU A 112 -7.91 -1.36 4.71
N PHE A 113 -8.56 -1.08 3.59
CA PHE A 113 -7.92 -0.66 2.35
C PHE A 113 -8.38 0.75 1.96
N TYR A 114 -7.43 1.58 1.58
CA TYR A 114 -7.71 2.88 0.96
C TYR A 114 -6.72 3.17 -0.16
N GLU A 115 -7.22 3.57 -1.32
CA GLU A 115 -6.43 4.33 -2.27
C GLU A 115 -6.26 5.76 -1.70
N VAL A 116 -5.02 6.27 -1.68
CA VAL A 116 -4.71 7.56 -1.01
C VAL A 116 -5.51 8.72 -1.61
N SER A 117 -5.69 8.75 -2.93
CA SER A 117 -6.48 9.79 -3.60
C SER A 117 -7.94 9.82 -3.13
N ASP A 118 -8.55 8.64 -3.02
CA ASP A 118 -9.94 8.53 -2.56
C ASP A 118 -10.06 8.86 -1.07
N LEU A 119 -9.11 8.43 -0.24
CA LEU A 119 -9.05 8.79 1.16
C LEU A 119 -9.02 10.30 1.37
N LEU A 120 -8.09 10.97 0.70
CA LEU A 120 -7.94 12.42 0.79
C LEU A 120 -9.20 13.17 0.32
N ARG A 121 -9.87 12.65 -0.72
CA ARG A 121 -11.15 13.19 -1.19
C ARG A 121 -12.24 13.05 -0.13
N VAL A 122 -12.35 11.88 0.52
CA VAL A 122 -13.33 11.64 1.58
C VAL A 122 -13.08 12.57 2.77
N ILE A 123 -11.82 12.72 3.21
CA ILE A 123 -11.46 13.63 4.31
C ILE A 123 -11.80 15.08 3.92
N ARG A 124 -11.45 15.52 2.71
CA ARG A 124 -11.77 16.88 2.25
C ARG A 124 -13.26 17.17 2.21
N ASN A 125 -14.07 16.16 1.88
CA ASN A 125 -15.52 16.30 1.86
C ASN A 125 -16.12 16.52 3.26
N THR A 126 -15.45 16.10 4.34
CA THR A 126 -15.93 16.36 5.71
C THR A 126 -15.90 17.84 6.08
N TYR A 127 -15.10 18.66 5.39
CA TYR A 127 -15.05 20.12 5.60
C TYR A 127 -16.24 20.86 4.98
N ASN A 128 -17.04 20.18 4.17
CA ASN A 128 -18.26 20.77 3.64
C ASN A 128 -19.35 20.79 4.73
N PRO A 129 -19.88 21.95 5.14
CA PRO A 129 -20.87 22.07 6.22
C PRO A 129 -22.20 21.35 5.92
N VAL A 130 -22.44 20.98 4.65
CA VAL A 130 -23.63 20.19 4.26
C VAL A 130 -23.46 18.71 4.59
N THR A 131 -22.24 18.22 4.70
CA THR A 131 -21.98 16.83 5.07
C THR A 131 -22.04 16.70 6.59
N LYS A 132 -22.85 15.75 7.09
CA LYS A 132 -22.98 15.48 8.54
C LYS A 132 -21.87 14.58 9.09
N THR A 133 -20.91 14.17 8.26
CA THR A 133 -19.81 13.27 8.65
C THR A 133 -18.69 14.07 9.26
N ALA A 134 -18.35 13.80 10.50
CA ALA A 134 -17.18 14.42 11.14
C ALA A 134 -15.88 13.84 10.58
N GLU A 135 -14.82 14.64 10.52
CA GLU A 135 -13.50 14.18 10.06
C GLU A 135 -13.01 12.97 10.85
N MET A 136 -13.25 12.96 12.16
CA MET A 136 -12.87 11.85 13.04
C MET A 136 -13.61 10.55 12.73
N ASP A 137 -14.82 10.59 12.17
CA ASP A 137 -15.53 9.38 11.75
C ASP A 137 -14.83 8.67 10.60
N VAL A 138 -14.12 9.42 9.77
CA VAL A 138 -13.28 8.90 8.68
C VAL A 138 -11.91 8.46 9.20
N LEU A 139 -11.28 9.25 10.06
CA LEU A 139 -9.92 9.02 10.53
C LEU A 139 -9.83 7.92 11.59
N GLN A 140 -10.76 7.86 12.54
CA GLN A 140 -10.70 6.91 13.65
C GLN A 140 -10.52 5.44 13.21
N PRO A 141 -11.24 4.92 12.21
CA PRO A 141 -11.00 3.57 11.70
C PRO A 141 -9.58 3.34 11.16
N LEU A 142 -9.00 4.35 10.47
CA LEU A 142 -7.63 4.27 9.95
C LEU A 142 -6.59 4.23 11.08
N LEU A 143 -6.85 5.01 12.15
CA LEU A 143 -5.92 5.14 13.27
C LEU A 143 -5.90 3.91 14.17
N THR A 144 -6.94 3.07 14.13
CA THR A 144 -7.12 1.93 15.05
C THR A 144 -7.07 0.55 14.40
N ALA A 145 -7.24 0.46 13.06
CA ALA A 145 -7.20 -0.83 12.37
C ALA A 145 -5.85 -1.54 12.58
N GLN A 146 -5.89 -2.85 12.89
CA GLN A 146 -4.69 -3.67 13.08
C GLN A 146 -3.80 -3.68 11.83
N LEU A 147 -4.42 -3.74 10.64
CA LEU A 147 -3.75 -3.68 9.36
C LEU A 147 -4.37 -2.59 8.49
N LEU A 148 -3.56 -1.67 8.00
CA LEU A 148 -3.99 -0.65 7.04
C LEU A 148 -3.21 -0.80 5.74
N VAL A 149 -3.91 -0.83 4.62
CA VAL A 149 -3.34 -0.76 3.28
C VAL A 149 -3.58 0.65 2.74
N LEU A 150 -2.51 1.36 2.44
CA LEU A 150 -2.51 2.65 1.73
C LEU A 150 -1.94 2.44 0.33
N ASP A 151 -2.83 2.41 -0.65
CA ASP A 151 -2.49 2.11 -2.04
C ASP A 151 -2.17 3.39 -2.82
N ASP A 152 -1.19 3.29 -3.72
CA ASP A 152 -0.76 4.33 -4.66
C ASP A 152 -0.23 5.62 -3.98
N VAL A 153 0.57 5.46 -2.93
CA VAL A 153 1.15 6.57 -2.16
C VAL A 153 2.10 7.40 -3.03
N GLY A 154 1.99 8.73 -2.92
CA GLY A 154 2.78 9.70 -3.68
C GLY A 154 2.17 10.10 -5.01
N LYS A 155 1.03 9.54 -5.42
CA LYS A 155 0.32 9.89 -6.66
C LYS A 155 -0.21 11.32 -6.64
N GLU A 156 -0.73 11.78 -5.51
CA GLU A 156 -1.26 13.12 -5.38
C GLU A 156 -0.17 14.18 -5.47
N LYS A 157 -0.55 15.35 -6.00
CA LYS A 157 0.35 16.51 -5.95
C LYS A 157 0.59 16.88 -4.50
N THR A 158 1.85 17.03 -4.14
CA THR A 158 2.25 17.46 -2.81
C THR A 158 1.70 18.87 -2.55
N SER A 159 0.86 18.99 -1.53
CA SER A 159 0.42 20.25 -0.95
C SER A 159 0.60 20.14 0.57
N GLU A 160 0.72 21.27 1.24
CA GLU A 160 0.87 21.31 2.70
C GLU A 160 -0.21 20.47 3.41
N TRP A 161 -1.47 20.65 3.00
CA TRP A 161 -2.59 19.89 3.55
C TRP A 161 -2.47 18.37 3.33
N VAL A 162 -2.04 17.92 2.14
CA VAL A 162 -1.84 16.50 1.84
C VAL A 162 -0.71 15.94 2.70
N GLU A 163 0.41 16.66 2.79
CA GLU A 163 1.56 16.25 3.61
C GLU A 163 1.20 16.19 5.10
N GLU A 164 0.50 17.18 5.62
CA GLU A 164 0.06 17.21 7.02
C GLU A 164 -0.91 16.07 7.33
N THR A 165 -1.93 15.88 6.50
CA THR A 165 -2.94 14.83 6.68
C THR A 165 -2.32 13.44 6.66
N MET A 166 -1.49 13.14 5.67
CA MET A 166 -0.83 11.84 5.55
C MET A 166 0.20 11.62 6.65
N THR A 167 0.95 12.67 7.01
CA THR A 167 1.90 12.63 8.14
C THR A 167 1.17 12.36 9.46
N PHE A 168 0.01 12.97 9.68
CA PHE A 168 -0.81 12.71 10.87
C PHE A 168 -1.23 11.24 10.97
N ILE A 169 -1.79 10.67 9.89
CA ILE A 169 -2.23 9.27 9.85
C ILE A 169 -1.04 8.33 10.13
N VAL A 170 0.06 8.52 9.41
CA VAL A 170 1.25 7.66 9.53
C VAL A 170 1.89 7.80 10.90
N ASN A 171 1.99 9.01 11.46
CA ASN A 171 2.50 9.25 12.81
C ASN A 171 1.68 8.56 13.90
N SER A 172 0.36 8.69 13.83
CA SER A 172 -0.53 8.07 14.81
C SER A 172 -0.35 6.55 14.83
N ARG A 173 -0.26 5.92 13.65
CA ARG A 173 -0.04 4.48 13.52
C ARG A 173 1.37 4.06 13.95
N TYR A 174 2.38 4.85 13.58
CA TYR A 174 3.76 4.65 14.02
C TYR A 174 3.87 4.63 15.55
N ASN A 175 3.30 5.63 16.23
CA ASN A 175 3.33 5.73 17.68
C ASN A 175 2.60 4.56 18.38
N GLN A 176 1.55 4.01 17.75
CA GLN A 176 0.78 2.88 18.25
C GLN A 176 1.34 1.52 17.78
N ARG A 177 2.44 1.50 17.00
CA ARG A 177 3.06 0.30 16.41
C ARG A 177 2.06 -0.53 15.57
N LEU A 178 1.13 0.14 14.91
CA LEU A 178 0.13 -0.51 14.05
C LEU A 178 0.71 -0.79 12.67
N VAL A 179 0.49 -1.99 12.18
CA VAL A 179 1.03 -2.46 10.92
C VAL A 179 0.39 -1.75 9.73
N THR A 180 1.22 -1.20 8.85
CA THR A 180 0.77 -0.49 7.65
C THR A 180 1.48 -1.06 6.42
N ILE A 181 0.73 -1.27 5.36
CA ILE A 181 1.21 -1.67 4.04
C ILE A 181 1.06 -0.48 3.11
N PHE A 182 2.12 -0.17 2.38
CA PHE A 182 2.11 0.86 1.36
C PHE A 182 2.35 0.26 -0.02
N THR A 183 1.78 0.86 -1.05
CA THR A 183 2.20 0.63 -2.43
C THR A 183 2.56 1.96 -3.08
N SER A 184 3.57 1.96 -3.94
CA SER A 184 3.99 3.16 -4.67
C SER A 184 4.55 2.84 -6.04
N ASN A 185 4.38 3.78 -6.97
CA ASN A 185 4.99 3.72 -8.30
C ASN A 185 6.31 4.51 -8.36
N TYR A 186 6.66 5.20 -7.29
CA TYR A 186 7.84 6.06 -7.19
C TYR A 186 9.02 5.31 -6.60
N GLU A 187 10.20 5.55 -7.15
CA GLU A 187 11.44 4.90 -6.72
C GLU A 187 11.83 5.33 -5.30
N ASP A 188 12.33 4.37 -4.53
CA ASP A 188 12.93 4.61 -3.22
C ASP A 188 14.39 5.08 -3.42
N THR A 189 14.57 6.38 -3.50
CA THR A 189 15.89 7.00 -3.54
C THR A 189 15.99 8.11 -2.49
N PRO A 190 17.12 8.17 -1.75
CA PRO A 190 17.37 9.25 -0.82
C PRO A 190 17.73 10.58 -1.52
N ASP A 191 17.99 10.55 -2.83
CA ASP A 191 18.38 11.72 -3.61
C ASP A 191 17.17 12.66 -3.79
N ILE A 192 17.29 13.87 -3.23
CA ILE A 192 16.26 14.92 -3.29
C ILE A 192 16.20 15.61 -4.65
N ASP A 193 17.25 15.48 -5.47
CA ASP A 193 17.29 16.07 -6.81
C ASP A 193 16.46 15.24 -7.81
N VAL A 194 16.05 14.01 -7.42
CA VAL A 194 15.12 13.18 -8.17
C VAL A 194 13.70 13.57 -7.80
N LEU A 195 13.13 14.54 -8.53
CA LEU A 195 11.80 15.12 -8.26
C LEU A 195 10.65 14.10 -8.23
N ASP A 196 10.81 12.97 -8.93
CA ASP A 196 9.84 11.87 -8.96
C ASP A 196 10.21 10.72 -8.01
N SER A 197 10.97 10.99 -6.95
CA SER A 197 11.25 10.01 -5.90
C SER A 197 10.12 9.92 -4.88
N LEU A 198 9.98 8.77 -4.24
CA LEU A 198 9.00 8.57 -3.16
C LEU A 198 9.23 9.61 -2.05
N ARG A 199 10.48 9.87 -1.68
CA ARG A 199 10.86 10.87 -0.66
C ARG A 199 10.30 12.26 -0.95
N VAL A 200 10.42 12.72 -2.19
CA VAL A 200 9.92 14.05 -2.60
C VAL A 200 8.39 14.06 -2.62
N ARG A 201 7.78 12.96 -3.05
CA ARG A 201 6.31 12.85 -3.17
C ARG A 201 5.57 12.76 -1.85
N VAL A 202 6.15 12.14 -0.82
CA VAL A 202 5.48 11.96 0.48
C VAL A 202 5.98 12.92 1.57
N GLY A 203 7.05 13.65 1.29
CA GLY A 203 7.73 14.50 2.27
C GLY A 203 8.70 13.73 3.17
N SER A 204 9.76 14.41 3.61
CA SER A 204 10.86 13.78 4.37
C SER A 204 10.42 13.17 5.71
N ARG A 205 9.42 13.78 6.37
CA ARG A 205 8.91 13.31 7.67
C ARG A 205 8.21 11.96 7.55
N MET A 206 7.27 11.84 6.60
CA MET A 206 6.56 10.59 6.34
C MET A 206 7.52 9.51 5.81
N TYR A 207 8.40 9.86 4.87
CA TYR A 207 9.39 8.96 4.30
C TYR A 207 10.28 8.30 5.37
N SER A 208 10.82 9.08 6.32
CA SER A 208 11.64 8.56 7.42
C SER A 208 10.89 7.53 8.26
N ARG A 209 9.62 7.77 8.59
CA ARG A 209 8.78 6.82 9.35
C ARG A 209 8.43 5.58 8.56
N MET A 210 8.17 5.72 7.27
CA MET A 210 7.93 4.56 6.40
C MET A 210 9.13 3.61 6.42
N HIS A 211 10.36 4.12 6.41
CA HIS A 211 11.59 3.31 6.50
C HIS A 211 11.74 2.59 7.85
N GLU A 212 11.29 3.19 8.94
CA GLU A 212 11.33 2.54 10.25
C GLU A 212 10.23 1.49 10.42
N MET A 213 9.01 1.78 9.95
CA MET A 213 7.86 0.91 10.17
C MET A 213 7.62 -0.14 9.07
N CYS A 214 8.36 -0.09 7.95
CA CYS A 214 8.14 -0.98 6.80
C CYS A 214 9.44 -1.54 6.23
N ASP A 215 9.35 -2.74 5.68
CA ASP A 215 10.36 -3.32 4.80
C ASP A 215 10.05 -2.90 3.35
N PHE A 216 11.01 -2.28 2.70
CA PHE A 216 10.87 -1.84 1.32
C PHE A 216 11.16 -3.01 0.37
N ILE A 217 10.19 -3.31 -0.49
CA ILE A 217 10.24 -4.42 -1.45
C ILE A 217 10.06 -3.84 -2.85
N GLU A 218 11.18 -3.67 -3.53
CA GLU A 218 11.19 -3.17 -4.90
C GLU A 218 11.20 -4.32 -5.89
N TYR A 219 10.30 -4.27 -6.88
CA TYR A 219 10.28 -5.22 -7.97
C TYR A 219 9.71 -4.61 -9.25
N GLY A 220 10.12 -5.17 -10.38
CA GLY A 220 9.61 -4.82 -11.69
C GLY A 220 9.00 -6.03 -12.36
N GLY A 221 8.34 -5.78 -13.48
CA GLY A 221 7.70 -6.85 -14.24
C GLY A 221 6.92 -6.30 -15.42
N ALA A 222 6.22 -7.19 -16.12
CA ALA A 222 5.28 -6.84 -17.17
C ALA A 222 4.04 -6.16 -16.58
N ASP A 223 3.45 -5.24 -17.34
CA ASP A 223 2.14 -4.69 -16.99
C ASP A 223 1.04 -5.71 -17.34
N TYR A 224 0.46 -6.33 -16.30
CA TYR A 224 -0.65 -7.28 -16.42
C TYR A 224 -1.89 -6.73 -17.12
N ARG A 225 -2.05 -5.41 -17.19
CA ARG A 225 -3.19 -4.76 -17.86
C ARG A 225 -3.09 -4.82 -19.38
N LEU A 226 -1.88 -5.08 -19.89
CA LEU A 226 -1.58 -5.19 -21.32
C LEU A 226 -1.68 -6.63 -21.84
N LEU A 227 -1.99 -7.60 -20.97
CA LEU A 227 -2.22 -8.97 -21.38
C LEU A 227 -3.42 -9.06 -22.33
N PRO A 228 -3.29 -9.83 -23.41
CA PRO A 228 -4.44 -10.14 -24.25
C PRO A 228 -5.50 -10.93 -23.46
N PRO A 229 -6.75 -10.91 -23.88
CA PRO A 229 -7.78 -11.77 -23.32
C PRO A 229 -7.31 -13.23 -23.36
N ASN A 230 -7.36 -13.93 -22.22
CA ASN A 230 -6.84 -15.29 -22.03
C ASN A 230 -5.31 -15.44 -22.14
N GLY A 231 -4.56 -14.34 -22.06
CA GLY A 231 -3.09 -14.37 -22.01
C GLY A 231 -2.56 -15.10 -20.78
N GLY A 232 -1.48 -15.88 -20.98
CA GLY A 232 -0.82 -16.66 -19.95
C GLY A 232 0.56 -16.14 -19.54
N VAL A 233 1.30 -17.01 -18.87
CA VAL A 233 2.67 -16.70 -18.40
C VAL A 233 3.62 -16.40 -19.56
N ASP A 234 3.46 -17.05 -20.69
CA ASP A 234 4.30 -16.84 -21.88
C ASP A 234 4.11 -15.43 -22.46
N ASP A 235 2.88 -14.95 -22.49
CA ASP A 235 2.57 -13.56 -22.92
C ASP A 235 3.14 -12.53 -21.95
N LEU A 236 3.09 -12.80 -20.64
CA LEU A 236 3.75 -11.96 -19.63
C LEU A 236 5.26 -11.90 -19.82
N MET A 237 5.88 -13.04 -20.11
CA MET A 237 7.32 -13.12 -20.40
C MET A 237 7.69 -12.32 -21.65
N ALA A 238 6.88 -12.42 -22.70
CA ALA A 238 7.09 -11.66 -23.92
C ALA A 238 7.00 -10.15 -23.67
N LEU A 239 5.94 -9.69 -22.98
CA LEU A 239 5.77 -8.29 -22.59
C LEU A 239 6.92 -7.79 -21.71
N TRP A 240 7.41 -8.60 -20.79
CA TRP A 240 8.52 -8.23 -19.91
C TRP A 240 9.84 -8.07 -20.67
N LYS A 241 10.15 -8.99 -21.61
CA LYS A 241 11.33 -8.88 -22.47
C LYS A 241 11.31 -7.60 -23.28
N VAL A 242 10.18 -7.28 -23.91
CA VAL A 242 10.02 -6.03 -24.70
C VAL A 242 10.20 -4.80 -23.82
N ALA A 243 9.63 -4.78 -22.60
CA ALA A 243 9.79 -3.68 -21.67
C ALA A 243 11.24 -3.50 -21.19
N GLY A 244 11.99 -4.60 -21.00
CA GLY A 244 13.41 -4.61 -20.68
C GLY A 244 14.28 -4.01 -21.80
N GLU A 245 13.99 -4.33 -23.05
CA GLU A 245 14.68 -3.78 -24.21
C GLU A 245 14.40 -2.29 -24.42
N GLN A 246 13.19 -1.81 -24.10
CA GLN A 246 12.85 -0.37 -24.19
C GLN A 246 13.57 0.46 -23.12
N LYS A 247 13.77 -0.05 -21.91
CA LYS A 247 14.56 0.64 -20.86
C LYS A 247 16.02 0.83 -21.26
N SER A 248 16.60 -0.07 -22.05
CA SER A 248 17.98 0.06 -22.55
C SER A 248 18.11 1.10 -23.67
N LYS A 249 17.01 1.51 -24.29
CA LYS A 249 16.98 2.48 -25.40
C LYS A 249 16.57 3.91 -25.01
N LEU A 250 16.31 4.19 -23.73
CA LEU A 250 16.05 5.55 -23.26
C LEU A 250 17.28 6.43 -23.47
N PRO A 251 17.21 7.48 -24.33
CA PRO A 251 18.39 8.26 -24.64
C PRO A 251 18.83 9.02 -23.38
N THR A 252 20.11 8.95 -23.10
CA THR A 252 20.84 9.74 -22.09
C THR A 252 20.62 11.26 -22.27
N ARG A 253 19.99 11.66 -23.36
CA ARG A 253 19.71 13.05 -23.73
C ARG A 253 18.66 13.75 -22.88
N ALA A 254 17.68 13.04 -22.32
CA ALA A 254 16.62 13.64 -21.50
C ALA A 254 17.16 14.16 -20.14
N LYS A 255 18.17 13.48 -19.55
CA LYS A 255 18.83 13.94 -18.32
C LYS A 255 19.67 15.21 -18.52
N ASN A 256 20.23 15.41 -19.71
CA ASN A 256 21.08 16.56 -19.99
C ASN A 256 20.30 17.82 -20.40
N GLN A 257 19.08 17.71 -20.92
CA GLN A 257 18.26 18.88 -21.27
C GLN A 257 17.65 19.57 -20.06
N LEU A 258 17.30 18.83 -19.00
CA LEU A 258 16.82 19.43 -17.75
C LEU A 258 17.94 20.17 -16.99
N ARG A 259 19.18 19.68 -17.03
CA ARG A 259 20.35 20.39 -16.45
C ARG A 259 20.69 21.69 -17.16
N ALA A 260 20.44 21.79 -18.48
CA ALA A 260 20.74 22.99 -19.26
C ALA A 260 19.72 24.14 -19.07
N GLN A 261 18.55 23.87 -18.51
CA GLN A 261 17.52 24.86 -18.24
C GLN A 261 17.60 25.51 -16.85
N MET A 262 18.36 24.94 -15.91
CA MET A 262 18.63 25.57 -14.63
C MET A 262 19.80 26.54 -14.76
N LYS A 263 19.52 27.80 -15.13
CA LYS A 263 20.52 28.86 -15.05
C LYS A 263 20.95 29.06 -13.59
N PRO A 264 22.27 29.17 -13.33
CA PRO A 264 22.74 29.48 -11.98
C PRO A 264 22.15 30.81 -11.53
N ALA A 265 21.68 30.88 -10.29
CA ALA A 265 21.21 32.11 -9.68
C ALA A 265 22.33 33.15 -9.75
N LYS A 266 22.03 34.32 -10.33
CA LYS A 266 22.94 35.48 -10.28
C LYS A 266 23.19 35.78 -8.80
N GLU A 267 24.46 35.80 -8.41
CA GLU A 267 24.90 36.38 -7.15
C GLU A 267 24.41 37.83 -7.09
N LEU A 268 23.52 38.11 -6.16
CA LEU A 268 23.16 39.46 -5.79
C LEU A 268 24.30 40.05 -4.98
N GLY A 269 25.19 40.78 -5.65
CA GLY A 269 26.23 41.54 -5.00
C GLY A 269 25.61 42.62 -4.10
N TRP A 270 25.79 42.45 -2.82
CA TRP A 270 25.46 43.46 -1.84
C TRP A 270 26.62 44.45 -1.73
N SER A 271 26.47 45.62 -2.38
CA SER A 271 27.40 46.75 -2.19
C SER A 271 27.10 47.39 -0.85
N GLY A 272 27.99 47.19 0.11
CA GLY A 272 27.97 47.85 1.42
C GLY A 272 28.12 49.36 1.25
N GLY A 273 27.11 50.15 1.67
CA GLY A 273 27.19 51.57 1.79
C GLY A 273 28.11 51.95 2.95
N LYS A 274 29.21 52.68 2.63
CA LYS A 274 30.04 53.35 3.63
C LYS A 274 29.27 54.54 4.21
N HIS A 275 29.03 54.51 5.52
CA HIS A 275 28.71 55.73 6.25
C HIS A 275 30.03 56.50 6.47
N GLY A 276 30.06 57.72 5.94
CA GLY A 276 31.09 58.75 6.25
C GLY A 276 30.51 59.74 7.24
N THR A 277 31.32 59.99 8.24
CA THR A 277 31.37 61.13 9.19
C THR A 277 30.09 61.76 9.65
#